data_0837800a42153c922d5b984ee3326be4
#
_entry.id   0837800a42153c922d5b984ee3326be4
#
_cell.length_a   1.000
_cell.length_b   1.000
_cell.length_c   1.000
_cell.angle_alpha   90.00
_cell.angle_beta   90.00
_cell.angle_gamma   90.00
#
_symmetry.space_group_name_H-M   'P 1'
#
loop_
_entity.id
_entity.type
_entity.pdbx_description
1 polymer ?
#
loop_
_entity_poly.entity_id
_entity_poly.type
_entity_poly.pdbx_seq_one_letter_code
_entity_poly.pdbx_strand_id
1 'polypeptide(L)'
;MITRADVAPLFFAPLRLCARYFSVPRARNDYATHVPILIGLARIREIKSVLEFGCGHYSTLTFLNRSAFPHLERLHSIENDACWAETIQKLTQDQRWRLQIVDGEIAESVSLLDLEAFDLILIDDSKTSAQRKATIRAIASRWPQRAWIVIHDYEVDDYRQAAIGFKRRYTFRAYNPQTGLVSNHAIREVKRLARLLKHNQTLEPDDVEGWITAIS
;
A
#
# COMPACT_ATOMS: atom_id res chain seq x y z
N MET A 1 -37.53 23.16 26.69
CA MET A 1 -37.61 23.49 25.25
C MET A 1 -36.24 23.32 24.66
N ILE A 2 -35.98 22.24 23.95
CA ILE A 2 -34.69 22.01 23.29
C ILE A 2 -34.70 22.84 22.01
N THR A 3 -33.77 23.74 21.85
CA THR A 3 -33.69 24.62 20.68
C THR A 3 -33.08 23.89 19.48
N ARG A 4 -33.47 24.28 18.25
CA ARG A 4 -32.95 23.70 17.00
C ARG A 4 -31.41 23.75 16.88
N ALA A 5 -30.73 24.62 17.63
CA ALA A 5 -29.30 24.76 17.66
C ALA A 5 -28.58 23.59 18.40
N ASP A 6 -29.28 22.96 19.36
CA ASP A 6 -28.69 21.90 20.18
C ASP A 6 -28.69 20.53 19.50
N VAL A 7 -29.46 20.38 18.41
CA VAL A 7 -29.60 19.08 17.69
C VAL A 7 -28.71 19.01 16.45
N ALA A 8 -28.33 20.16 15.88
CA ALA A 8 -27.54 20.23 14.65
C ALA A 8 -26.16 19.56 14.73
N PRO A 9 -25.37 19.68 15.82
CA PRO A 9 -24.06 19.05 15.89
C PRO A 9 -24.12 17.53 16.03
N LEU A 10 -25.18 16.98 16.59
CA LEU A 10 -25.35 15.52 16.79
C LEU A 10 -25.69 14.76 15.52
N PHE A 11 -26.43 15.39 14.59
CA PHE A 11 -26.79 14.77 13.31
C PHE A 11 -25.66 14.79 12.27
N PHE A 12 -24.77 15.78 12.32
CA PHE A 12 -23.66 15.89 11.37
C PHE A 12 -22.39 15.14 11.81
N ALA A 13 -22.26 14.79 13.09
CA ALA A 13 -21.10 14.06 13.60
C ALA A 13 -20.95 12.67 12.97
N PRO A 14 -21.99 11.82 12.87
CA PRO A 14 -21.86 10.52 12.23
C PRO A 14 -21.59 10.62 10.72
N LEU A 15 -22.17 11.59 10.01
CA LEU A 15 -21.89 11.82 8.58
C LEU A 15 -20.44 12.27 8.33
N ARG A 16 -19.88 13.11 9.19
CA ARG A 16 -18.46 13.50 9.13
C ARG A 16 -17.53 12.35 9.50
N LEU A 17 -17.90 11.51 10.45
CA LEU A 17 -17.17 10.29 10.79
C LEU A 17 -17.22 9.29 9.62
N CYS A 18 -18.36 9.06 9.03
CA CYS A 18 -18.51 8.21 7.84
C CYS A 18 -17.72 8.76 6.65
N ALA A 19 -17.78 10.06 6.39
CA ALA A 19 -17.00 10.68 5.32
C ALA A 19 -15.48 10.53 5.54
N ARG A 20 -15.01 10.73 6.79
CA ARG A 20 -13.59 10.48 7.13
C ARG A 20 -13.21 9.01 6.99
N TYR A 21 -14.09 8.10 7.37
CA TYR A 21 -13.82 6.66 7.29
C TYR A 21 -13.71 6.18 5.83
N PHE A 22 -14.46 6.80 4.90
CA PHE A 22 -14.45 6.45 3.48
C PHE A 22 -13.56 7.36 2.61
N SER A 23 -12.96 8.41 3.17
CA SER A 23 -12.06 9.27 2.42
C SER A 23 -10.66 8.68 2.36
N VAL A 24 -10.04 8.81 1.19
CA VAL A 24 -8.64 8.47 0.97
C VAL A 24 -7.92 9.78 0.65
N PRO A 25 -6.81 10.13 1.34
CA PRO A 25 -6.10 11.37 1.07
C PRO A 25 -5.48 11.35 -0.33
N ARG A 26 -5.26 12.53 -0.90
CA ARG A 26 -4.48 12.68 -2.12
C ARG A 26 -3.00 12.45 -1.85
N ALA A 27 -2.26 12.00 -2.85
CA ALA A 27 -0.80 11.97 -2.79
C ALA A 27 -0.25 13.40 -2.62
N ARG A 28 0.76 13.53 -1.78
CA ARG A 28 1.37 14.84 -1.48
C ARG A 28 2.47 15.22 -2.46
N ASN A 29 3.14 14.23 -3.01
CA ASN A 29 4.23 14.34 -3.98
C ASN A 29 4.48 12.98 -4.64
N ASP A 30 5.45 12.90 -5.54
CA ASP A 30 5.78 11.71 -6.32
C ASP A 30 6.19 10.51 -5.45
N TYR A 31 6.85 10.77 -4.31
CA TYR A 31 7.23 9.71 -3.35
C TYR A 31 6.03 9.18 -2.53
N ALA A 32 4.88 9.83 -2.57
CA ALA A 32 3.71 9.49 -1.78
C ALA A 32 2.56 8.92 -2.62
N THR A 33 2.78 8.61 -3.90
CA THR A 33 1.71 8.23 -4.84
C THR A 33 1.07 6.89 -4.50
N HIS A 34 1.78 6.00 -3.81
CA HIS A 34 1.26 4.73 -3.29
C HIS A 34 0.38 4.89 -2.04
N VAL A 35 0.52 5.97 -1.27
CA VAL A 35 -0.18 6.18 0.01
C VAL A 35 -1.71 6.13 -0.11
N PRO A 36 -2.36 6.82 -1.06
CA PRO A 36 -3.80 6.71 -1.22
C PRO A 36 -4.28 5.29 -1.50
N ILE A 37 -3.49 4.51 -2.23
CA ILE A 37 -3.80 3.12 -2.56
C ILE A 37 -3.70 2.26 -1.32
N LEU A 38 -2.63 2.37 -0.54
CA LEU A 38 -2.44 1.66 0.73
C LEU A 38 -3.59 1.91 1.69
N ILE A 39 -3.97 3.18 1.88
CA ILE A 39 -5.11 3.56 2.74
C ILE A 39 -6.42 3.01 2.18
N GLY A 40 -6.62 3.09 0.86
CA GLY A 40 -7.78 2.50 0.18
C GLY A 40 -7.90 1.01 0.41
N LEU A 41 -6.79 0.26 0.33
CA LEU A 41 -6.75 -1.18 0.63
C LEU A 41 -7.16 -1.47 2.07
N ALA A 42 -6.64 -0.71 3.04
CA ALA A 42 -7.01 -0.84 4.45
C ALA A 42 -8.49 -0.50 4.74
N ARG A 43 -9.17 0.25 3.84
CA ARG A 43 -10.60 0.56 3.95
C ARG A 43 -11.51 -0.54 3.40
N ILE A 44 -10.98 -1.39 2.54
CA ILE A 44 -11.78 -2.44 1.89
C ILE A 44 -11.49 -3.84 2.45
N ARG A 45 -10.38 -4.00 3.14
CA ARG A 45 -9.96 -5.26 3.79
C ARG A 45 -9.33 -4.96 5.15
N GLU A 46 -9.60 -5.81 6.12
CA GLU A 46 -8.91 -5.82 7.40
C GLU A 46 -7.46 -6.29 7.18
N ILE A 47 -6.49 -5.38 7.33
CA ILE A 47 -5.06 -5.65 7.18
C ILE A 47 -4.44 -5.60 8.57
N LYS A 48 -3.97 -6.76 9.06
CA LYS A 48 -3.35 -6.94 10.37
C LYS A 48 -1.84 -7.02 10.30
N SER A 49 -1.32 -7.56 9.21
CA SER A 49 0.10 -7.85 9.05
C SER A 49 0.62 -7.33 7.72
N VAL A 50 1.66 -6.51 7.78
CA VAL A 50 2.29 -5.91 6.61
C VAL A 50 3.76 -6.28 6.58
N LEU A 51 4.25 -6.66 5.40
CA LEU A 51 5.66 -6.75 5.05
C LEU A 51 5.99 -5.59 4.11
N GLU A 52 7.04 -4.85 4.44
CA GLU A 52 7.49 -3.71 3.67
C GLU A 52 8.94 -3.93 3.25
N PHE A 53 9.19 -3.91 1.96
CA PHE A 53 10.52 -3.87 1.39
C PHE A 53 10.87 -2.44 1.02
N GLY A 54 11.86 -1.85 1.70
CA GLY A 54 12.19 -0.44 1.66
C GLY A 54 11.35 0.38 2.65
N CYS A 55 11.89 0.73 3.81
CA CYS A 55 11.18 1.57 4.76
C CYS A 55 11.21 3.05 4.33
N GLY A 56 10.15 3.81 4.64
CA GLY A 56 10.09 5.21 4.21
C GLY A 56 9.15 6.11 5.01
N HIS A 57 9.36 7.42 4.86
CA HIS A 57 8.54 8.45 5.51
C HIS A 57 7.06 8.31 5.17
N TYR A 58 6.74 7.90 3.93
CA TYR A 58 5.37 7.85 3.46
C TYR A 58 4.72 6.51 3.73
N SER A 59 5.41 5.41 3.48
CA SER A 59 4.87 4.07 3.64
C SER A 59 4.84 3.62 5.10
N THR A 60 5.99 3.58 5.77
CA THR A 60 6.12 3.12 7.15
C THR A 60 5.22 3.91 8.11
N LEU A 61 5.26 5.26 8.03
CA LEU A 61 4.43 6.09 8.90
C LEU A 61 2.93 6.00 8.58
N THR A 62 2.58 5.73 7.32
CA THR A 62 1.19 5.48 6.93
C THR A 62 0.69 4.16 7.52
N PHE A 63 1.46 3.08 7.44
CA PHE A 63 1.10 1.81 8.07
C PHE A 63 0.92 1.94 9.57
N LEU A 64 1.81 2.67 10.25
CA LEU A 64 1.74 2.85 11.70
C LEU A 64 0.64 3.82 12.15
N ASN A 65 0.08 4.59 11.24
CA ASN A 65 -1.03 5.50 11.55
C ASN A 65 -2.32 4.70 11.81
N ARG A 66 -2.79 4.70 13.06
CA ARG A 66 -4.01 3.99 13.48
C ARG A 66 -5.28 4.44 12.77
N SER A 67 -5.34 5.67 12.30
CA SER A 67 -6.49 6.14 11.51
C SER A 67 -6.46 5.62 10.06
N ALA A 68 -5.27 5.36 9.53
CA ALA A 68 -5.08 4.80 8.18
C ALA A 68 -5.22 3.27 8.19
N PHE A 69 -4.56 2.62 9.16
CA PHE A 69 -4.52 1.16 9.36
C PHE A 69 -5.03 0.77 10.75
N PRO A 70 -6.35 0.83 10.99
CA PRO A 70 -6.93 0.64 12.33
C PRO A 70 -6.74 -0.78 12.88
N HIS A 71 -6.54 -1.76 12.02
CA HIS A 71 -6.41 -3.17 12.40
C HIS A 71 -4.97 -3.68 12.38
N LEU A 72 -3.99 -2.81 12.09
CA LEU A 72 -2.59 -3.25 12.01
C LEU A 72 -2.09 -3.72 13.38
N GLU A 73 -1.64 -4.96 13.42
CA GLU A 73 -1.04 -5.61 14.58
C GLU A 73 0.50 -5.65 14.46
N ARG A 74 1.02 -5.80 13.24
CA ARG A 74 2.46 -5.83 12.98
C ARG A 74 2.84 -5.28 11.62
N LEU A 75 3.94 -4.53 11.60
CA LEU A 75 4.67 -4.11 10.41
C LEU A 75 6.08 -4.67 10.48
N HIS A 76 6.50 -5.41 9.47
CA HIS A 76 7.88 -5.86 9.31
C HIS A 76 8.48 -5.18 8.10
N SER A 77 9.47 -4.31 8.30
CA SER A 77 10.18 -3.63 7.22
C SER A 77 11.58 -4.20 7.06
N ILE A 78 11.99 -4.41 5.82
CA ILE A 78 13.33 -4.86 5.45
C ILE A 78 13.99 -3.76 4.64
N GLU A 79 15.18 -3.34 5.07
CA GLU A 79 15.93 -2.24 4.49
C GLU A 79 17.41 -2.62 4.38
N ASN A 80 18.10 -2.15 3.34
CA ASN A 80 19.52 -2.38 3.17
C ASN A 80 20.39 -1.11 3.22
N ASP A 81 19.76 0.05 3.36
CA ASP A 81 20.45 1.30 3.66
C ASP A 81 20.35 1.59 5.18
N ALA A 82 21.38 1.24 5.93
CA ALA A 82 21.39 1.40 7.39
C ALA A 82 21.23 2.88 7.82
N CYS A 83 21.82 3.82 7.07
CA CYS A 83 21.71 5.25 7.36
C CYS A 83 20.26 5.76 7.15
N TRP A 84 19.62 5.27 6.09
CA TRP A 84 18.20 5.57 5.85
C TRP A 84 17.31 4.94 6.91
N ALA A 85 17.54 3.67 7.23
CA ALA A 85 16.83 2.95 8.28
C ALA A 85 16.88 3.69 9.62
N GLU A 86 18.06 4.17 10.02
CA GLU A 86 18.25 4.97 11.24
C GLU A 86 17.43 6.29 11.19
N THR A 87 17.37 6.92 10.03
CA THR A 87 16.58 8.14 9.83
C THR A 87 15.10 7.88 10.08
N ILE A 88 14.56 6.79 9.57
CA ILE A 88 13.16 6.43 9.78
C ILE A 88 12.90 6.00 11.24
N GLN A 89 13.84 5.28 11.87
CA GLN A 89 13.73 4.89 13.29
C GLN A 89 13.61 6.09 14.24
N LYS A 90 14.22 7.21 13.91
CA LYS A 90 14.10 8.46 14.73
C LYS A 90 12.70 9.06 14.69
N LEU A 91 11.86 8.70 13.72
CA LEU A 91 10.52 9.26 13.53
C LEU A 91 9.44 8.50 14.29
N THR A 92 9.67 7.25 14.67
CA THR A 92 8.69 6.42 15.34
C THR A 92 9.34 5.35 16.21
N GLN A 93 8.66 5.06 17.34
CA GLN A 93 9.02 3.96 18.25
C GLN A 93 7.81 3.04 18.47
N ASP A 94 6.94 2.91 17.45
CA ASP A 94 5.75 2.09 17.55
C ASP A 94 6.13 0.62 17.72
N GLN A 95 5.63 -0.04 18.77
CA GLN A 95 5.96 -1.42 19.12
C GLN A 95 5.45 -2.45 18.10
N ARG A 96 4.52 -2.06 17.22
CA ARG A 96 4.05 -2.91 16.11
C ARG A 96 5.08 -3.01 14.99
N TRP A 97 6.08 -2.12 14.97
CA TRP A 97 7.09 -2.04 13.93
C TRP A 97 8.33 -2.84 14.29
N ARG A 98 8.70 -3.75 13.40
CA ARG A 98 9.97 -4.44 13.40
C ARG A 98 10.74 -4.05 12.15
N LEU A 99 11.91 -3.45 12.32
CA LEU A 99 12.84 -3.16 11.24
C LEU A 99 13.95 -4.21 11.24
N GLN A 100 14.21 -4.77 10.07
CA GLN A 100 15.33 -5.67 9.81
C GLN A 100 16.25 -5.01 8.78
N ILE A 101 17.49 -4.76 9.18
CA ILE A 101 18.52 -4.28 8.28
C ILE A 101 19.25 -5.51 7.73
N VAL A 102 19.36 -5.58 6.41
CA VAL A 102 20.09 -6.66 5.71
C VAL A 102 21.32 -6.09 5.02
N ASP A 103 22.37 -6.87 5.01
CA ASP A 103 23.58 -6.57 4.24
C ASP A 103 23.45 -7.23 2.86
N GLY A 104 23.52 -6.42 1.80
CA GLY A 104 23.40 -6.89 0.42
C GLY A 104 22.01 -6.71 -0.21
N GLU A 105 21.61 -7.67 -1.03
CA GLU A 105 20.38 -7.59 -1.83
C GLU A 105 19.14 -7.98 -1.01
N ILE A 106 18.15 -7.09 -0.96
CA ILE A 106 16.87 -7.36 -0.28
C ILE A 106 16.19 -8.63 -0.83
N ALA A 107 16.33 -8.89 -2.13
CA ALA A 107 15.75 -10.07 -2.78
C ALA A 107 16.19 -11.40 -2.14
N GLU A 108 17.41 -11.48 -1.60
CA GLU A 108 17.92 -12.69 -0.94
C GLU A 108 17.16 -13.00 0.35
N SER A 109 16.74 -11.97 1.08
CA SER A 109 15.98 -12.10 2.31
C SER A 109 14.60 -12.75 2.11
N VAL A 110 14.02 -12.66 0.90
CA VAL A 110 12.70 -13.21 0.58
C VAL A 110 12.64 -14.72 0.85
N SER A 111 13.75 -15.45 0.62
CA SER A 111 13.81 -16.90 0.84
C SER A 111 13.62 -17.30 2.30
N LEU A 112 13.95 -16.41 3.24
CA LEU A 112 13.88 -16.63 4.69
C LEU A 112 12.54 -16.23 5.32
N LEU A 113 11.63 -15.65 4.53
CA LEU A 113 10.37 -15.11 5.01
C LEU A 113 9.21 -16.08 4.79
N ASP A 114 8.28 -16.13 5.75
CA ASP A 114 6.96 -16.71 5.55
C ASP A 114 6.01 -15.65 4.96
N LEU A 115 5.91 -15.61 3.65
CA LEU A 115 5.06 -14.64 2.94
C LEU A 115 3.56 -14.84 3.22
N GLU A 116 3.14 -16.06 3.59
CA GLU A 116 1.74 -16.36 3.93
C GLU A 116 1.33 -15.76 5.29
N ALA A 117 2.28 -15.35 6.10
CA ALA A 117 2.03 -14.67 7.36
C ALA A 117 1.55 -13.23 7.22
N PHE A 118 1.55 -12.66 5.99
CA PHE A 118 1.22 -11.27 5.73
C PHE A 118 -0.07 -11.11 4.93
N ASP A 119 -0.83 -10.05 5.24
CA ASP A 119 -2.03 -9.65 4.51
C ASP A 119 -1.70 -8.75 3.33
N LEU A 120 -0.65 -7.92 3.49
CA LEU A 120 -0.18 -6.95 2.51
C LEU A 120 1.35 -6.99 2.45
N ILE A 121 1.88 -6.92 1.24
CA ILE A 121 3.32 -6.75 0.97
C ILE A 121 3.49 -5.48 0.15
N LEU A 122 4.32 -4.55 0.60
CA LEU A 122 4.75 -3.39 -0.19
C LEU A 122 6.15 -3.62 -0.72
N ILE A 123 6.37 -3.33 -1.98
CA ILE A 123 7.68 -3.35 -2.64
C ILE A 123 7.99 -1.92 -3.11
N ASP A 124 8.85 -1.27 -2.38
CA ASP A 124 9.37 0.08 -2.67
C ASP A 124 10.85 0.16 -2.27
N ASP A 125 11.53 -0.98 -2.38
CA ASP A 125 12.94 -1.14 -2.08
C ASP A 125 13.82 -0.60 -3.20
N SER A 126 15.07 -0.27 -2.84
CA SER A 126 16.20 -0.06 -3.74
C SER A 126 16.18 1.18 -4.62
N LYS A 127 17.40 1.68 -4.83
CA LYS A 127 17.68 2.83 -5.71
C LYS A 127 17.81 2.43 -7.18
N THR A 128 17.86 1.13 -7.50
CA THR A 128 18.05 0.64 -8.87
C THR A 128 16.91 -0.26 -9.31
N SER A 129 16.53 -0.13 -10.58
CA SER A 129 15.47 -0.97 -11.15
C SER A 129 15.83 -2.46 -11.15
N ALA A 130 17.08 -2.81 -11.26
CA ALA A 130 17.54 -4.19 -11.28
C ALA A 130 17.28 -4.89 -9.92
N GLN A 131 17.58 -4.22 -8.80
CA GLN A 131 17.39 -4.75 -7.47
C GLN A 131 15.91 -4.94 -7.13
N ARG A 132 15.08 -3.90 -7.34
CA ARG A 132 13.62 -4.01 -7.12
C ARG A 132 13.00 -5.09 -8.02
N LYS A 133 13.44 -5.18 -9.28
CA LYS A 133 13.05 -6.27 -10.18
C LYS A 133 13.37 -7.66 -9.61
N ALA A 134 14.53 -7.81 -8.97
CA ALA A 134 14.92 -9.06 -8.32
C ALA A 134 14.00 -9.39 -7.14
N THR A 135 13.67 -8.41 -6.29
CA THR A 135 12.72 -8.56 -5.18
C THR A 135 11.33 -8.99 -5.67
N ILE A 136 10.80 -8.32 -6.71
CA ILE A 136 9.51 -8.69 -7.32
C ILE A 136 9.52 -10.15 -7.82
N ARG A 137 10.58 -10.56 -8.53
CA ARG A 137 10.74 -11.93 -9.03
C ARG A 137 10.85 -12.97 -7.90
N ALA A 138 11.62 -12.65 -6.86
CA ALA A 138 11.78 -13.53 -5.70
C ALA A 138 10.43 -13.77 -5.00
N ILE A 139 9.61 -12.73 -4.83
CA ILE A 139 8.26 -12.87 -4.24
C ILE A 139 7.33 -13.63 -5.20
N ALA A 140 7.35 -13.34 -6.51
CA ALA A 140 6.53 -14.02 -7.49
C ALA A 140 6.82 -15.52 -7.56
N SER A 141 8.09 -15.93 -7.43
CA SER A 141 8.52 -17.34 -7.44
C SER A 141 8.02 -18.13 -6.22
N ARG A 142 7.79 -17.45 -5.07
CA ARG A 142 7.24 -18.05 -3.86
C ARG A 142 5.72 -18.22 -3.90
N TRP A 143 5.07 -17.62 -4.90
CA TRP A 143 3.66 -17.78 -5.19
C TRP A 143 2.72 -17.52 -3.99
N PRO A 144 2.82 -16.41 -3.26
CA PRO A 144 1.99 -16.17 -2.07
C PRO A 144 0.50 -16.15 -2.44
N GLN A 145 -0.31 -16.86 -1.62
CA GLN A 145 -1.74 -17.01 -1.89
C GLN A 145 -2.59 -16.03 -1.08
N ARG A 146 -2.10 -15.57 0.07
CA ARG A 146 -2.86 -14.72 0.98
C ARG A 146 -2.64 -13.22 0.73
N ALA A 147 -1.40 -12.83 0.50
CA ALA A 147 -1.01 -11.42 0.46
C ALA A 147 -1.55 -10.70 -0.77
N TRP A 148 -1.96 -9.44 -0.58
CA TRP A 148 -1.99 -8.45 -1.64
C TRP A 148 -0.61 -7.80 -1.75
N ILE A 149 -0.11 -7.62 -2.94
CA ILE A 149 1.24 -7.11 -3.16
C ILE A 149 1.13 -5.78 -3.90
N VAL A 150 1.65 -4.72 -3.30
CA VAL A 150 1.70 -3.37 -3.86
C VAL A 150 3.12 -3.11 -4.34
N ILE A 151 3.26 -2.62 -5.56
CA ILE A 151 4.54 -2.29 -6.19
C ILE A 151 4.50 -0.80 -6.56
N HIS A 152 5.42 -0.02 -6.00
CA HIS A 152 5.60 1.38 -6.38
C HIS A 152 6.39 1.51 -7.69
N ASP A 153 6.28 2.65 -8.38
CA ASP A 153 6.90 2.92 -9.70
C ASP A 153 6.50 1.90 -10.78
N TYR A 154 5.25 1.41 -10.76
CA TYR A 154 4.81 0.29 -11.59
C TYR A 154 4.70 0.64 -13.08
N GLU A 155 4.95 1.88 -13.51
CA GLU A 155 5.15 2.26 -14.91
C GLU A 155 6.48 1.76 -15.48
N VAL A 156 7.45 1.41 -14.64
CA VAL A 156 8.73 0.85 -15.06
C VAL A 156 8.52 -0.53 -15.69
N ASP A 157 8.89 -0.68 -16.96
CA ASP A 157 8.68 -1.93 -17.71
C ASP A 157 9.30 -3.15 -17.04
N ASP A 158 10.47 -3.00 -16.47
CA ASP A 158 11.16 -4.06 -15.74
C ASP A 158 10.34 -4.61 -14.57
N TYR A 159 9.60 -3.76 -13.86
CA TYR A 159 8.76 -4.18 -12.73
C TYR A 159 7.52 -4.90 -13.23
N ARG A 160 6.89 -4.40 -14.30
CA ARG A 160 5.75 -5.08 -14.96
C ARG A 160 6.14 -6.46 -15.48
N GLN A 161 7.31 -6.57 -16.10
CA GLN A 161 7.85 -7.85 -16.59
C GLN A 161 8.16 -8.83 -15.43
N ALA A 162 8.73 -8.32 -14.33
CA ALA A 162 8.98 -9.14 -13.15
C ALA A 162 7.67 -9.65 -12.50
N ALA A 163 6.61 -8.85 -12.59
CA ALA A 163 5.30 -9.18 -12.03
C ALA A 163 4.46 -10.14 -12.88
N ILE A 164 4.92 -10.57 -14.06
CA ILE A 164 4.19 -11.53 -14.93
C ILE A 164 3.89 -12.85 -14.19
N GLY A 165 4.71 -13.24 -13.21
CA GLY A 165 4.48 -14.41 -12.39
C GLY A 165 3.18 -14.39 -11.57
N PHE A 166 2.57 -13.24 -11.31
CA PHE A 166 1.30 -13.14 -10.58
C PHE A 166 0.09 -13.34 -11.50
N LYS A 167 -0.94 -14.03 -10.99
CA LYS A 167 -2.18 -14.30 -11.77
C LYS A 167 -2.99 -13.05 -12.05
N ARG A 168 -3.01 -12.09 -11.13
CA ARG A 168 -3.79 -10.86 -11.21
C ARG A 168 -2.88 -9.66 -11.06
N ARG A 169 -3.02 -8.72 -11.97
CA ARG A 169 -2.22 -7.49 -11.99
C ARG A 169 -3.13 -6.32 -12.31
N TYR A 170 -3.07 -5.28 -11.49
CA TYR A 170 -3.84 -4.06 -11.62
C TYR A 170 -2.90 -2.87 -11.55
N THR A 171 -3.08 -1.88 -12.41
CA THR A 171 -2.28 -0.65 -12.43
C THR A 171 -3.15 0.53 -12.07
N PHE A 172 -2.72 1.30 -11.07
CA PHE A 172 -3.34 2.57 -10.69
C PHE A 172 -2.59 3.71 -11.36
N ARG A 173 -3.24 4.33 -12.35
CA ARG A 173 -2.66 5.40 -13.18
C ARG A 173 -3.05 6.81 -12.74
N ALA A 174 -3.76 6.93 -11.61
CA ALA A 174 -4.22 8.21 -11.08
C ALA A 174 -3.08 9.14 -10.67
N TYR A 175 -1.93 8.56 -10.39
CA TYR A 175 -0.72 9.26 -10.00
C TYR A 175 0.46 8.83 -10.86
N ASN A 176 1.46 9.70 -10.91
CA ASN A 176 2.76 9.40 -11.47
C ASN A 176 3.81 9.74 -10.40
N PRO A 177 4.62 8.79 -9.93
CA PRO A 177 4.71 7.36 -10.33
C PRO A 177 3.44 6.53 -10.10
N GLN A 178 3.21 5.53 -10.96
CA GLN A 178 2.09 4.62 -10.88
C GLN A 178 2.29 3.57 -9.78
N THR A 179 1.20 2.98 -9.32
CA THR A 179 1.25 1.90 -8.34
C THR A 179 0.59 0.65 -8.90
N GLY A 180 1.26 -0.48 -8.78
CA GLY A 180 0.73 -1.79 -9.11
C GLY A 180 0.11 -2.47 -7.90
N LEU A 181 -0.97 -3.23 -8.11
CA LEU A 181 -1.52 -4.18 -7.14
C LEU A 181 -1.57 -5.55 -7.80
N VAL A 182 -0.85 -6.51 -7.26
CA VAL A 182 -0.77 -7.85 -7.83
C VAL A 182 -1.14 -8.92 -6.80
N SER A 183 -1.60 -10.07 -7.27
CA SER A 183 -1.97 -11.18 -6.39
C SER A 183 -2.13 -12.48 -7.16
N ASN A 184 -2.11 -13.63 -6.46
CA ASN A 184 -2.39 -14.95 -7.04
C ASN A 184 -3.84 -15.39 -6.87
N HIS A 185 -4.68 -14.58 -6.21
CA HIS A 185 -6.12 -14.77 -6.09
C HIS A 185 -6.89 -13.54 -6.61
N ALA A 186 -8.18 -13.70 -6.86
CA ALA A 186 -9.01 -12.61 -7.33
C ALA A 186 -9.25 -11.59 -6.20
N ILE A 187 -8.93 -10.32 -6.45
CA ILE A 187 -9.26 -9.22 -5.56
C ILE A 187 -10.65 -8.71 -5.95
N ARG A 188 -11.69 -9.24 -5.28
CA ARG A 188 -13.10 -8.91 -5.60
C ARG A 188 -13.42 -7.44 -5.32
N GLU A 189 -12.69 -6.84 -4.40
CA GLU A 189 -12.88 -5.48 -3.91
C GLU A 189 -12.24 -4.40 -4.81
N VAL A 190 -11.52 -4.77 -5.87
CA VAL A 190 -10.84 -3.81 -6.76
C VAL A 190 -11.78 -2.72 -7.27
N LYS A 191 -13.01 -3.08 -7.66
CA LYS A 191 -14.01 -2.09 -8.10
C LYS A 191 -14.42 -1.12 -6.97
N ARG A 192 -14.43 -1.59 -5.71
CA ARG A 192 -14.69 -0.75 -4.54
C ARG A 192 -13.52 0.19 -4.29
N LEU A 193 -12.29 -0.30 -4.40
CA LEU A 193 -11.09 0.51 -4.30
C LEU A 193 -11.06 1.61 -5.37
N ALA A 194 -11.33 1.27 -6.62
CA ALA A 194 -11.40 2.24 -7.71
C ALA A 194 -12.41 3.36 -7.43
N ARG A 195 -13.60 3.01 -6.91
CA ARG A 195 -14.60 4.01 -6.51
C ARG A 195 -14.13 4.91 -5.37
N LEU A 196 -13.47 4.35 -4.36
CA LEU A 196 -12.92 5.13 -3.25
C LEU A 196 -11.87 6.14 -3.75
N LEU A 197 -10.98 5.70 -4.63
CA LEU A 197 -9.96 6.56 -5.22
C LEU A 197 -10.58 7.65 -6.09
N LYS A 198 -11.60 7.32 -6.90
CA LYS A 198 -12.32 8.28 -7.75
C LYS A 198 -12.93 9.42 -6.95
N HIS A 199 -13.67 9.12 -5.90
CA HIS A 199 -14.34 10.15 -5.09
C HIS A 199 -13.39 11.17 -4.46
N ASN A 200 -12.13 10.83 -4.32
CA ASN A 200 -11.14 11.70 -3.71
C ASN A 200 -10.30 12.51 -4.69
N GLN A 201 -10.44 12.27 -6.00
CA GLN A 201 -9.49 12.77 -6.98
C GLN A 201 -10.05 13.64 -8.09
N THR A 202 -11.34 13.93 -8.07
CA THR A 202 -11.99 14.75 -9.13
C THR A 202 -11.72 14.21 -10.55
N LEU A 203 -11.74 12.90 -10.72
CA LEU A 203 -11.46 12.28 -12.01
C LEU A 203 -12.74 12.01 -12.77
N GLU A 204 -12.71 12.22 -14.08
CA GLU A 204 -13.85 12.03 -14.96
C GLU A 204 -14.29 10.54 -15.01
N PRO A 205 -15.59 10.26 -15.22
CA PRO A 205 -16.13 8.91 -15.22
C PRO A 205 -15.46 7.93 -16.17
N ASP A 206 -15.03 8.41 -17.32
CA ASP A 206 -14.46 7.60 -18.40
C ASP A 206 -13.04 7.09 -18.08
N ASP A 207 -12.37 7.73 -17.12
CA ASP A 207 -11.02 7.32 -16.69
C ASP A 207 -11.04 6.08 -15.80
N VAL A 208 -12.17 5.66 -15.26
CA VAL A 208 -12.26 4.57 -14.27
C VAL A 208 -11.91 3.21 -14.88
N GLU A 209 -12.29 2.94 -16.12
CA GLU A 209 -11.94 1.68 -16.79
C GLU A 209 -10.47 1.66 -17.22
N GLY A 210 -9.91 2.83 -17.55
CA GLY A 210 -8.48 3.01 -17.85
C GLY A 210 -7.54 2.99 -16.64
N TRP A 211 -8.06 3.08 -15.42
CA TRP A 211 -7.27 3.17 -14.19
C TRP A 211 -6.82 1.84 -13.65
N ILE A 212 -7.63 0.81 -13.90
CA ILE A 212 -7.32 -0.54 -13.48
C ILE A 212 -7.31 -1.38 -14.73
N THR A 213 -6.15 -1.55 -15.31
CA THR A 213 -5.97 -2.56 -16.35
C THR A 213 -5.78 -3.89 -15.66
N ALA A 214 -6.81 -4.73 -15.69
CA ALA A 214 -6.66 -6.14 -15.37
C ALA A 214 -5.95 -6.80 -16.56
N ILE A 215 -4.72 -7.22 -16.36
CA ILE A 215 -4.03 -8.09 -17.31
C ILE A 215 -4.27 -9.51 -16.80
N SER A 216 -5.13 -10.24 -17.48
CA SER A 216 -5.40 -11.66 -17.24
C SER A 216 -4.23 -12.53 -17.67
#